data_6c3c869e97ecf543533ca5fc753b48f9
#
_entry.id   6c3c869e97ecf543533ca5fc753b48f9
#
_cell.length_a   1.000
_cell.length_b   1.000
_cell.length_c   1.000
_cell.angle_alpha   90.00
_cell.angle_beta   90.00
_cell.angle_gamma   90.00
#
_symmetry.space_group_name_H-M   'P 1'
#
loop_
_entity.id
_entity.type
_entity.pdbx_description
1 polymer ?
#
loop_
_entity_poly.entity_id
_entity_poly.type
_entity_poly.pdbx_seq_one_letter_code
_entity_poly.pdbx_strand_id
1 'polypeptide(L)'
;IQSGKAKNYALSVNYLVICEYDVDSDPSELDDYCQQADFIFNLAGVNRPLDQSEFMKGNFGFASTLLASLKRHGNTCPIMISSSTQAALDNPYGASKRAGEQLLFEYSRETGSKVLVYRFPNVFGKWCRPNYNSAIATFCYNIAHDLPIQVNDPNVEMNLVYIDAVSYTHLRAHET
;
A
#
# COMPACT_ATOMS: atom_id res chain seq x y z
N ILE A 1 -6.22 11.87 -8.13
CA ILE A 1 -6.51 11.99 -6.68
C ILE A 1 -7.01 13.40 -6.48
N GLN A 2 -8.28 13.58 -6.16
CA GLN A 2 -8.83 14.91 -5.85
C GLN A 2 -8.43 15.28 -4.44
N SER A 3 -7.82 16.45 -4.31
CA SER A 3 -7.44 17.10 -3.06
C SER A 3 -8.58 17.08 -2.02
N GLY A 4 -8.23 16.61 -0.84
CA GLY A 4 -9.02 16.49 0.33
C GLY A 4 -10.10 17.53 0.61
N LYS A 5 -11.33 17.09 0.51
CA LYS A 5 -12.39 17.49 1.41
C LYS A 5 -12.88 16.23 2.09
N ALA A 6 -12.69 16.16 3.40
CA ALA A 6 -13.26 15.11 4.24
C ALA A 6 -14.73 14.92 3.85
N LYS A 7 -15.07 13.80 3.20
CA LYS A 7 -16.45 13.43 2.94
C LYS A 7 -16.97 12.80 4.21
N ASN A 8 -17.68 13.59 4.99
CA ASN A 8 -18.43 13.08 6.14
C ASN A 8 -19.59 12.21 5.64
N TYR A 9 -19.45 10.91 5.77
CA TYR A 9 -20.56 9.98 5.58
C TYR A 9 -21.21 9.76 6.95
N ALA A 10 -22.36 10.38 7.16
CA ALA A 10 -23.19 10.13 8.34
C ALA A 10 -23.89 8.78 8.19
N LEU A 11 -23.33 7.73 8.78
CA LEU A 11 -24.05 6.52 9.12
C LEU A 11 -24.18 6.52 10.65
N SER A 12 -25.36 6.85 11.14
CA SER A 12 -25.79 6.76 12.55
C SER A 12 -24.68 7.07 13.59
N VAL A 13 -24.45 8.38 13.84
CA VAL A 13 -23.67 8.93 14.99
C VAL A 13 -22.14 8.86 14.91
N ASN A 14 -21.53 8.10 14.02
CA ASN A 14 -20.06 8.07 13.87
C ASN A 14 -19.63 8.72 12.56
N TYR A 15 -18.79 9.76 12.63
CA TYR A 15 -18.17 10.38 11.47
C TYR A 15 -16.87 9.62 11.16
N LEU A 16 -16.71 9.16 9.91
CA LEU A 16 -15.44 8.67 9.40
C LEU A 16 -14.58 9.87 8.97
N VAL A 17 -13.45 10.08 9.63
CA VAL A 17 -12.43 11.05 9.24
C VAL A 17 -11.29 10.30 8.56
N ILE A 18 -10.97 10.67 7.32
CA ILE A 18 -9.85 10.11 6.57
C ILE A 18 -8.73 11.16 6.56
N CYS A 19 -7.60 10.81 7.17
CA CYS A 19 -6.37 11.58 7.10
C CYS A 19 -5.46 10.95 6.04
N GLU A 20 -5.01 11.76 5.08
CA GLU A 20 -4.11 11.32 4.01
C GLU A 20 -2.70 11.85 4.29
N TYR A 21 -1.70 10.97 4.26
CA TYR A 21 -0.29 11.31 4.40
C TYR A 21 0.51 10.75 3.23
N ASP A 22 1.24 11.61 2.54
CA ASP A 22 2.05 11.25 1.36
C ASP A 22 3.42 11.95 1.39
N VAL A 23 4.23 11.71 0.39
CA VAL A 23 5.60 12.23 0.28
C VAL A 23 5.69 13.76 0.36
N ASP A 24 4.63 14.47 -0.04
CA ASP A 24 4.53 15.92 -0.03
C ASP A 24 3.89 16.50 1.25
N SER A 25 3.48 15.64 2.19
CA SER A 25 2.89 16.05 3.47
C SER A 25 3.93 16.61 4.44
N ASP A 26 3.51 17.49 5.35
CA ASP A 26 4.37 17.92 6.43
C ASP A 26 4.69 16.76 7.38
N PRO A 27 5.97 16.49 7.71
CA PRO A 27 6.34 15.40 8.61
C PRO A 27 5.65 15.44 9.98
N SER A 28 5.24 16.61 10.47
CA SER A 28 4.53 16.77 11.73
C SER A 28 3.12 16.17 11.69
N GLU A 29 2.46 16.17 10.52
CA GLU A 29 1.13 15.59 10.36
C GLU A 29 1.09 14.09 10.65
N LEU A 30 2.18 13.37 10.32
CA LEU A 30 2.26 11.94 10.62
C LEU A 30 2.13 11.67 12.12
N ASP A 31 2.74 12.49 12.93
CA ASP A 31 2.72 12.34 14.37
C ASP A 31 1.32 12.60 14.94
N ASP A 32 0.67 13.67 14.49
CA ASP A 32 -0.70 14.02 14.88
C ASP A 32 -1.70 12.94 14.46
N TYR A 33 -1.54 12.38 13.22
CA TYR A 33 -2.41 11.32 12.73
C TYR A 33 -2.18 10.00 13.50
N CYS A 34 -0.94 9.66 13.81
CA CYS A 34 -0.62 8.48 14.61
C CYS A 34 -1.19 8.55 16.03
N GLN A 35 -1.32 9.75 16.61
CA GLN A 35 -1.94 9.93 17.92
C GLN A 35 -3.43 9.60 17.92
N GLN A 36 -4.14 9.89 16.82
CA GLN A 36 -5.60 9.88 16.77
C GLN A 36 -6.17 8.70 15.95
N ALA A 37 -5.32 7.95 15.24
CA ALA A 37 -5.77 6.91 14.33
C ALA A 37 -6.49 5.78 15.04
N ASP A 38 -7.66 5.38 14.52
CA ASP A 38 -8.39 4.18 14.91
C ASP A 38 -8.03 2.98 14.01
N PHE A 39 -7.51 3.26 12.81
CA PHE A 39 -7.06 2.27 11.83
C PHE A 39 -6.07 2.91 10.84
N ILE A 40 -5.06 2.16 10.41
CA ILE A 40 -4.06 2.65 9.45
C ILE A 40 -4.01 1.75 8.22
N PHE A 41 -4.12 2.37 7.04
CA PHE A 41 -3.82 1.76 5.74
C PHE A 41 -2.43 2.22 5.28
N ASN A 42 -1.41 1.40 5.49
CA ASN A 42 -0.09 1.65 4.94
C ASN A 42 -0.02 1.15 3.49
N LEU A 43 -0.29 2.07 2.56
CA LEU A 43 -0.22 1.84 1.12
C LEU A 43 1.08 2.37 0.51
N ALA A 44 1.92 3.02 1.31
CA ALA A 44 3.19 3.58 0.86
C ALA A 44 4.13 2.49 0.34
N GLY A 45 4.84 2.81 -0.73
CA GLY A 45 5.83 1.89 -1.27
C GLY A 45 6.50 2.39 -2.54
N VAL A 46 7.78 2.07 -2.68
CA VAL A 46 8.58 2.33 -3.88
C VAL A 46 8.57 1.08 -4.76
N ASN A 47 8.21 1.24 -6.03
CA ASN A 47 8.06 0.14 -6.97
C ASN A 47 9.10 0.17 -8.11
N ARG A 48 9.59 1.34 -8.51
CA ARG A 48 10.58 1.52 -9.58
C ARG A 48 11.55 2.65 -9.22
N PRO A 49 12.45 2.41 -8.27
CA PRO A 49 13.47 3.39 -7.91
C PRO A 49 14.55 3.49 -9.00
N LEU A 50 15.26 4.60 -9.01
CA LEU A 50 16.47 4.77 -9.81
C LEU A 50 17.63 3.98 -9.21
N ASP A 51 17.70 3.91 -7.89
CA ASP A 51 18.68 3.13 -7.12
C ASP A 51 17.98 2.06 -6.29
N GLN A 52 18.53 0.85 -6.27
CA GLN A 52 17.97 -0.28 -5.52
C GLN A 52 17.89 -0.03 -4.00
N SER A 53 18.76 0.82 -3.46
CA SER A 53 18.72 1.20 -2.03
C SER A 53 17.44 1.92 -1.64
N GLU A 54 16.78 2.58 -2.59
CA GLU A 54 15.51 3.26 -2.37
C GLU A 54 14.36 2.30 -2.05
N PHE A 55 14.44 1.03 -2.46
CA PHE A 55 13.46 0.03 -2.04
C PHE A 55 13.42 -0.12 -0.53
N MET A 56 14.58 -0.25 0.10
CA MET A 56 14.64 -0.38 1.56
C MET A 56 14.24 0.92 2.25
N LYS A 57 14.69 2.06 1.75
CA LYS A 57 14.36 3.37 2.32
C LYS A 57 12.85 3.65 2.25
N GLY A 58 12.22 3.41 1.11
CA GLY A 58 10.79 3.69 0.90
C GLY A 58 9.86 2.66 1.54
N ASN A 59 10.16 1.36 1.42
CA ASN A 59 9.27 0.32 1.91
C ASN A 59 9.47 0.01 3.40
N PHE A 60 10.71 -0.13 3.85
CA PHE A 60 11.05 -0.42 5.24
C PHE A 60 11.16 0.86 6.07
N GLY A 61 11.84 1.90 5.56
CA GLY A 61 12.11 3.13 6.31
C GLY A 61 10.84 3.87 6.72
N PHE A 62 9.88 4.03 5.81
CA PHE A 62 8.61 4.65 6.15
C PHE A 62 7.81 3.83 7.18
N ALA A 63 7.73 2.51 7.00
CA ALA A 63 7.08 1.64 7.99
C ALA A 63 7.73 1.78 9.39
N SER A 64 9.06 1.86 9.45
CA SER A 64 9.79 2.08 10.70
C SER A 64 9.42 3.41 11.38
N THR A 65 9.34 4.50 10.60
CA THR A 65 8.96 5.82 11.09
C THR A 65 7.52 5.84 11.63
N LEU A 66 6.59 5.24 10.89
CA LEU A 66 5.20 5.10 11.28
C LEU A 66 5.06 4.36 12.61
N LEU A 67 5.69 3.19 12.73
CA LEU A 67 5.61 2.38 13.95
C LEU A 67 6.30 3.05 15.15
N ALA A 68 7.38 3.80 14.92
CA ALA A 68 8.03 4.57 15.97
C ALA A 68 7.11 5.68 16.50
N SER A 69 6.36 6.37 15.64
CA SER A 69 5.38 7.37 16.04
C SER A 69 4.23 6.74 16.85
N LEU A 70 3.66 5.64 16.38
CA LEU A 70 2.61 4.91 17.11
C LEU A 70 3.08 4.46 18.51
N LYS A 71 4.29 3.92 18.61
CA LYS A 71 4.88 3.53 19.91
C LYS A 71 5.02 4.74 20.85
N ARG A 72 5.44 5.89 20.34
CA ARG A 72 5.58 7.12 21.11
C ARG A 72 4.27 7.58 21.73
N HIS A 73 3.17 7.45 20.99
CA HIS A 73 1.83 7.80 21.46
C HIS A 73 1.11 6.67 22.21
N GLY A 74 1.70 5.47 22.27
CA GLY A 74 1.06 4.29 22.86
C GLY A 74 -0.19 3.85 22.08
N ASN A 75 -0.31 4.23 20.80
CA ASN A 75 -1.43 3.87 19.97
C ASN A 75 -1.22 2.48 19.36
N THR A 76 -2.12 1.55 19.67
CA THR A 76 -2.09 0.16 19.21
C THR A 76 -3.22 -0.14 18.22
N CYS A 77 -3.69 0.87 17.48
CA CYS A 77 -4.72 0.68 16.46
C CYS A 77 -4.30 -0.37 15.42
N PRO A 78 -5.26 -1.04 14.77
CA PRO A 78 -4.95 -2.00 13.71
C PRO A 78 -4.25 -1.34 12.53
N ILE A 79 -3.29 -2.08 11.93
CA ILE A 79 -2.51 -1.60 10.77
C ILE A 79 -2.64 -2.61 9.63
N MET A 80 -3.02 -2.13 8.46
CA MET A 80 -2.97 -2.86 7.21
C MET A 80 -1.78 -2.41 6.38
N ILE A 81 -1.02 -3.36 5.83
CA ILE A 81 0.05 -3.07 4.86
C ILE A 81 -0.22 -3.71 3.50
N SER A 82 -0.07 -2.91 2.44
CA SER A 82 -0.03 -3.40 1.07
C SER A 82 1.35 -4.00 0.77
N SER A 83 1.45 -5.32 0.84
CA SER A 83 2.61 -6.07 0.43
C SER A 83 2.45 -6.62 -1.00
N SER A 84 3.31 -7.53 -1.41
CA SER A 84 3.30 -8.13 -2.73
C SER A 84 3.57 -9.63 -2.65
N THR A 85 3.00 -10.40 -3.58
CA THR A 85 3.39 -11.80 -3.77
C THR A 85 4.88 -11.96 -4.03
N GLN A 86 5.55 -10.92 -4.54
CA GLN A 86 7.01 -10.90 -4.72
C GLN A 86 7.78 -10.92 -3.38
N ALA A 87 7.16 -10.66 -2.25
CA ALA A 87 7.81 -10.82 -0.93
C ALA A 87 8.29 -12.26 -0.68
N ALA A 88 7.77 -13.25 -1.41
CA ALA A 88 8.24 -14.62 -1.38
C ALA A 88 9.46 -14.88 -2.27
N LEU A 89 9.83 -13.93 -3.15
CA LEU A 89 10.92 -14.08 -4.10
C LEU A 89 12.23 -13.48 -3.57
N ASP A 90 13.35 -13.99 -4.11
CA ASP A 90 14.67 -13.48 -3.79
C ASP A 90 15.09 -12.41 -4.81
N ASN A 91 14.51 -11.23 -4.69
CA ASN A 91 14.88 -10.03 -5.44
C ASN A 91 14.82 -8.79 -4.52
N PRO A 92 15.48 -7.67 -4.87
CA PRO A 92 15.56 -6.47 -4.01
C PRO A 92 14.20 -5.91 -3.60
N TYR A 93 13.23 -5.89 -4.51
CA TYR A 93 11.87 -5.44 -4.21
C TYR A 93 11.17 -6.37 -3.22
N GLY A 94 11.19 -7.69 -3.51
CA GLY A 94 10.61 -8.70 -2.63
C GLY A 94 11.23 -8.71 -1.23
N ALA A 95 12.55 -8.57 -1.16
CA ALA A 95 13.27 -8.47 0.10
C ALA A 95 12.84 -7.23 0.92
N SER A 96 12.65 -6.08 0.28
CA SER A 96 12.20 -4.86 0.95
C SER A 96 10.76 -4.96 1.46
N LYS A 97 9.85 -5.59 0.69
CA LYS A 97 8.48 -5.85 1.12
C LYS A 97 8.45 -6.82 2.31
N ARG A 98 9.21 -7.91 2.24
CA ARG A 98 9.34 -8.89 3.33
C ARG A 98 9.90 -8.24 4.61
N ALA A 99 10.88 -7.35 4.49
CA ALA A 99 11.42 -6.61 5.64
C ALA A 99 10.36 -5.73 6.31
N GLY A 100 9.53 -5.04 5.51
CA GLY A 100 8.39 -4.27 6.02
C GLY A 100 7.36 -5.15 6.75
N GLU A 101 7.00 -6.31 6.19
CA GLU A 101 6.11 -7.28 6.85
C GLU A 101 6.67 -7.72 8.20
N GLN A 102 7.95 -8.04 8.25
CA GLN A 102 8.63 -8.53 9.44
C GLN A 102 8.63 -7.49 10.56
N LEU A 103 8.89 -6.23 10.20
CA LEU A 103 8.83 -5.11 11.13
C LEU A 103 7.43 -4.96 11.77
N LEU A 104 6.35 -5.10 10.97
CA LEU A 104 5.00 -5.06 11.47
C LEU A 104 4.66 -6.26 12.38
N PHE A 105 5.13 -7.45 12.05
CA PHE A 105 4.94 -8.63 12.91
C PHE A 105 5.69 -8.49 14.25
N GLU A 106 6.87 -7.88 14.26
CA GLU A 106 7.61 -7.56 15.49
C GLU A 106 6.84 -6.55 16.32
N TYR A 107 6.36 -5.48 15.70
CA TYR A 107 5.51 -4.49 16.35
C TYR A 107 4.25 -5.11 16.97
N SER A 108 3.57 -5.99 16.23
CA SER A 108 2.39 -6.72 16.73
C SER A 108 2.70 -7.55 17.97
N ARG A 109 3.84 -8.26 17.97
CA ARG A 109 4.26 -9.06 19.14
C ARG A 109 4.59 -8.22 20.35
N GLU A 110 5.18 -7.04 20.14
CA GLU A 110 5.56 -6.13 21.23
C GLU A 110 4.37 -5.39 21.83
N THR A 111 3.42 -4.97 21.00
CA THR A 111 2.35 -4.04 21.40
C THR A 111 0.98 -4.67 21.51
N GLY A 112 0.78 -5.86 20.94
CA GLY A 112 -0.54 -6.49 20.81
C GLY A 112 -1.41 -5.90 19.69
N SER A 113 -0.90 -4.93 18.91
CA SER A 113 -1.63 -4.35 17.78
C SER A 113 -1.96 -5.41 16.73
N LYS A 114 -3.18 -5.37 16.18
CA LYS A 114 -3.58 -6.22 15.08
C LYS A 114 -2.91 -5.75 13.78
N VAL A 115 -2.21 -6.66 13.10
CA VAL A 115 -1.55 -6.38 11.82
C VAL A 115 -2.16 -7.23 10.71
N LEU A 116 -2.49 -6.60 9.59
CA LEU A 116 -3.07 -7.20 8.41
C LEU A 116 -2.08 -7.04 7.24
N VAL A 117 -1.51 -8.14 6.76
CA VAL A 117 -0.56 -8.13 5.64
C VAL A 117 -1.23 -8.69 4.40
N TYR A 118 -1.38 -7.86 3.38
CA TYR A 118 -1.97 -8.27 2.10
C TYR A 118 -0.90 -8.34 1.01
N ARG A 119 -0.56 -9.55 0.58
CA ARG A 119 0.36 -9.78 -0.55
C ARG A 119 -0.41 -9.77 -1.85
N PHE A 120 -0.52 -8.60 -2.45
CA PHE A 120 -1.20 -8.46 -3.73
C PHE A 120 -0.39 -9.03 -4.88
N PRO A 121 -1.04 -9.71 -5.85
CA PRO A 121 -0.46 -10.00 -7.16
C PRO A 121 -0.44 -8.73 -8.01
N ASN A 122 -0.35 -8.85 -9.34
CA ASN A 122 -0.40 -7.68 -10.21
C ASN A 122 -1.80 -7.06 -10.20
N VAL A 123 -1.93 -5.91 -9.57
CA VAL A 123 -3.18 -5.14 -9.55
C VAL A 123 -3.33 -4.37 -10.85
N PHE A 124 -4.52 -4.41 -11.45
CA PHE A 124 -4.85 -3.66 -12.65
C PHE A 124 -6.23 -3.01 -12.55
N GLY A 125 -6.55 -2.10 -13.45
CA GLY A 125 -7.87 -1.50 -13.56
C GLY A 125 -7.86 0.02 -13.56
N LYS A 126 -8.90 0.63 -13.00
CA LYS A 126 -9.15 2.07 -13.00
C LYS A 126 -7.94 2.84 -12.49
N TRP A 127 -7.64 3.95 -13.17
CA TRP A 127 -6.55 4.87 -12.85
C TRP A 127 -5.13 4.27 -12.91
N CYS A 128 -4.98 3.04 -13.37
CA CYS A 128 -3.68 2.44 -13.54
C CYS A 128 -2.88 3.18 -14.63
N ARG A 129 -1.69 3.62 -14.27
CA ARG A 129 -0.84 4.43 -15.16
C ARG A 129 -0.17 3.53 -16.21
N PRO A 130 -0.34 3.79 -17.52
CA PRO A 130 0.36 3.06 -18.57
C PRO A 130 1.86 3.39 -18.54
N ASN A 131 2.67 2.50 -19.10
CA ASN A 131 4.14 2.64 -19.19
C ASN A 131 4.83 2.87 -17.83
N TYR A 132 4.22 2.43 -16.75
CA TYR A 132 4.78 2.53 -15.41
C TYR A 132 4.91 1.15 -14.76
N ASN A 133 3.86 0.61 -14.18
CA ASN A 133 3.96 -0.60 -13.34
C ASN A 133 2.91 -1.68 -13.65
N SER A 134 2.15 -1.53 -14.70
CA SER A 134 1.14 -2.50 -15.13
C SER A 134 1.27 -2.80 -16.62
N ALA A 135 1.57 -4.05 -16.94
CA ALA A 135 1.56 -4.54 -18.33
C ALA A 135 0.17 -4.37 -18.94
N ILE A 136 -0.89 -4.68 -18.21
CA ILE A 136 -2.28 -4.56 -18.69
C ILE A 136 -2.62 -3.12 -19.05
N ALA A 137 -2.31 -2.15 -18.18
CA ALA A 137 -2.56 -0.74 -18.48
C ALA A 137 -1.77 -0.28 -19.70
N THR A 138 -0.52 -0.73 -19.83
CA THR A 138 0.34 -0.41 -20.98
C THR A 138 -0.23 -1.03 -22.27
N PHE A 139 -0.67 -2.28 -22.25
CA PHE A 139 -1.26 -2.94 -23.42
C PHE A 139 -2.57 -2.26 -23.83
N CYS A 140 -3.46 -1.99 -22.89
CA CYS A 140 -4.70 -1.27 -23.18
C CYS A 140 -4.45 0.11 -23.78
N TYR A 141 -3.51 0.85 -23.23
CA TYR A 141 -3.13 2.16 -23.76
C TYR A 141 -2.55 2.06 -25.17
N ASN A 142 -1.60 1.14 -25.39
CA ASN A 142 -0.96 0.99 -26.69
C ASN A 142 -1.95 0.57 -27.77
N ILE A 143 -2.82 -0.40 -27.47
CA ILE A 143 -3.86 -0.85 -28.40
C ILE A 143 -4.82 0.31 -28.75
N ALA A 144 -5.25 1.09 -27.76
CA ALA A 144 -6.15 2.22 -27.97
C ALA A 144 -5.53 3.37 -28.80
N HIS A 145 -4.20 3.39 -28.93
CA HIS A 145 -3.45 4.42 -29.67
C HIS A 145 -2.72 3.86 -30.89
N ASP A 146 -3.07 2.66 -31.34
CA ASP A 146 -2.41 1.97 -32.46
C ASP A 146 -0.87 1.85 -32.31
N LEU A 147 -0.41 1.74 -31.05
CA LEU A 147 1.00 1.53 -30.73
C LEU A 147 1.31 0.04 -30.58
N PRO A 148 2.55 -0.39 -30.89
CA PRO A 148 2.94 -1.80 -30.73
C PRO A 148 2.93 -2.22 -29.26
N ILE A 149 2.49 -3.45 -29.00
CA ILE A 149 2.66 -4.11 -27.71
C ILE A 149 3.91 -5.00 -27.75
N GLN A 150 4.64 -5.02 -26.64
CA GLN A 150 5.81 -5.87 -26.48
C GLN A 150 5.54 -6.91 -25.40
N VAL A 151 5.61 -8.18 -25.79
CA VAL A 151 5.57 -9.32 -24.86
C VAL A 151 7.00 -9.85 -24.74
N ASN A 152 7.62 -9.69 -23.58
CA ASN A 152 9.01 -10.09 -23.35
C ASN A 152 9.17 -11.62 -23.32
N ASP A 153 8.24 -12.30 -22.65
CA ASP A 153 8.19 -13.76 -22.61
C ASP A 153 6.73 -14.21 -22.65
N PRO A 154 6.29 -14.90 -23.73
CA PRO A 154 4.91 -15.35 -23.88
C PRO A 154 4.52 -16.51 -22.95
N ASN A 155 5.49 -17.14 -22.28
CA ASN A 155 5.24 -18.25 -21.35
C ASN A 155 5.04 -17.80 -19.90
N VAL A 156 5.21 -16.50 -19.62
CA VAL A 156 5.02 -15.98 -18.25
C VAL A 156 3.54 -15.92 -17.90
N GLU A 157 3.14 -16.67 -16.90
CA GLU A 157 1.82 -16.58 -16.30
C GLU A 157 1.78 -15.44 -15.30
N MET A 158 0.82 -14.53 -15.43
CA MET A 158 0.60 -13.43 -14.49
C MET A 158 -0.69 -13.62 -13.71
N ASN A 159 -0.58 -13.68 -12.41
CA ASN A 159 -1.74 -13.57 -11.54
C ASN A 159 -2.19 -12.11 -11.48
N LEU A 160 -3.43 -11.87 -11.85
CA LEU A 160 -4.02 -10.54 -11.97
C LEU A 160 -5.18 -10.38 -11.01
N VAL A 161 -5.30 -9.20 -10.38
CA VAL A 161 -6.46 -8.82 -9.58
C VAL A 161 -6.96 -7.44 -9.98
N TYR A 162 -8.26 -7.31 -10.19
CA TYR A 162 -8.87 -6.02 -10.52
C TYR A 162 -8.99 -5.14 -9.27
N ILE A 163 -8.74 -3.85 -9.41
CA ILE A 163 -8.66 -2.92 -8.27
C ILE A 163 -9.95 -2.87 -7.43
N ASP A 164 -11.12 -2.97 -8.05
CA ASP A 164 -12.38 -2.97 -7.30
C ASP A 164 -12.53 -4.25 -6.45
N ALA A 165 -11.99 -5.39 -6.90
CA ALA A 165 -11.98 -6.61 -6.11
C ALA A 165 -11.06 -6.47 -4.88
N VAL A 166 -9.92 -5.80 -5.02
CA VAL A 166 -9.03 -5.48 -3.90
C VAL A 166 -9.77 -4.64 -2.86
N SER A 167 -10.39 -3.53 -3.30
CA SER A 167 -11.12 -2.62 -2.42
C SER A 167 -12.29 -3.31 -1.70
N TYR A 168 -13.03 -4.16 -2.41
CA TYR A 168 -14.16 -4.89 -1.86
C TYR A 168 -13.76 -5.93 -0.80
N THR A 169 -12.68 -6.65 -1.04
CA THR A 169 -12.17 -7.66 -0.10
C THR A 169 -11.70 -7.02 1.21
N HIS A 170 -11.11 -5.82 1.13
CA HIS A 170 -10.68 -5.08 2.31
C HIS A 170 -11.84 -4.61 3.17
N LEU A 171 -12.91 -4.11 2.56
CA LEU A 171 -14.08 -3.63 3.28
C LEU A 171 -14.79 -4.77 4.03
N ARG A 172 -14.89 -5.97 3.43
CA ARG A 172 -15.52 -7.13 4.08
C ARG A 172 -14.69 -7.81 5.16
N ALA A 173 -13.38 -7.73 5.10
CA ALA A 173 -12.51 -8.31 6.14
C ALA A 173 -12.69 -7.64 7.52
N HIS A 174 -13.40 -6.52 7.58
CA HIS A 174 -13.71 -5.81 8.82
C HIS A 174 -15.13 -6.02 9.33
N GLU A 175 -15.99 -6.70 8.57
CA GLU A 175 -17.38 -7.00 8.96
C GLU A 175 -17.52 -8.35 9.71
N THR A 176 -16.46 -9.13 9.86
CA THR A 176 -16.39 -10.39 10.62
C THR A 176 -15.39 -10.30 11.75
#